data_5263da94b936dcfb6cbb92667dc17aba
#
_entry.id   5263da94b936dcfb6cbb92667dc17aba
#
_cell.length_a   1.000
_cell.length_b   1.000
_cell.length_c   1.000
_cell.angle_alpha   90.00
_cell.angle_beta   90.00
_cell.angle_gamma   90.00
#
_symmetry.space_group_name_H-M   'P 1'
#
loop_
_entity.id
_entity.type
_entity.pdbx_description
1 polymer ?
#
loop_
_entity_poly.entity_id
_entity_poly.type
_entity_poly.pdbx_seq_one_letter_code
_entity_poly.pdbx_strand_id
1 'polypeptide(L)'
;MLFRSQSLIPTTTGSAKAIGLIFPELQGRLNGHAVRVPLPNASLTDAVFELRRSVTVAEVNQAFAAAAQGDLHGILGYESRPLVSVDYVNDPRSCVIDGPSTMVVNGSQLKVYAWYDNEWGYSSRMADLVRHVARLDER
;
A
#
# COMPACT_ATOMS: atom_id res chain seq x y z
N MET A 1 9.18 -25.94 -13.97
CA MET A 1 9.34 -24.56 -13.49
C MET A 1 8.76 -23.50 -14.43
N LEU A 2 8.61 -23.77 -15.70
CA LEU A 2 8.05 -22.88 -16.74
C LEU A 2 6.57 -22.50 -16.54
N PHE A 3 5.76 -23.33 -15.87
CA PHE A 3 4.34 -23.05 -15.61
C PHE A 3 4.07 -21.88 -14.64
N ARG A 4 5.05 -21.52 -13.80
CA ARG A 4 4.89 -20.42 -12.83
C ARG A 4 5.18 -19.05 -13.42
N SER A 5 5.92 -18.97 -14.54
CA SER A 5 6.30 -17.70 -15.15
C SER A 5 5.22 -17.04 -16.00
N GLN A 6 4.07 -17.70 -16.20
CA GLN A 6 2.94 -17.19 -17.00
C GLN A 6 1.59 -17.37 -16.28
N SER A 7 1.59 -17.55 -14.98
CA SER A 7 0.40 -17.84 -14.19
C SER A 7 0.16 -16.84 -13.09
N LEU A 8 -1.11 -16.61 -12.77
CA LEU A 8 -1.54 -15.98 -11.53
C LEU A 8 -1.56 -17.05 -10.43
N ILE A 9 -0.84 -16.85 -9.33
CA ILE A 9 -0.70 -17.88 -8.29
C ILE A 9 -1.17 -17.31 -6.96
N PRO A 10 -2.39 -17.63 -6.49
CA PRO A 10 -2.82 -17.31 -5.14
C PRO A 10 -1.93 -18.01 -4.11
N THR A 11 -1.52 -17.29 -3.08
CA THR A 11 -0.67 -17.81 -2.01
C THR A 11 -0.92 -17.07 -0.70
N THR A 12 -0.56 -17.68 0.41
CA THR A 12 -0.60 -17.01 1.70
C THR A 12 0.44 -15.89 1.78
N THR A 13 0.16 -14.90 2.61
CA THR A 13 1.11 -13.83 2.94
C THR A 13 1.21 -13.66 4.46
N GLY A 14 2.43 -13.41 4.94
CA GLY A 14 2.66 -13.05 6.33
C GLY A 14 2.19 -11.65 6.70
N SER A 15 2.02 -10.77 5.71
CA SER A 15 1.71 -9.35 5.93
C SER A 15 0.39 -9.13 6.65
N ALA A 16 -0.67 -9.87 6.29
CA ALA A 16 -1.97 -9.75 6.95
C ALA A 16 -1.90 -10.14 8.45
N LYS A 17 -1.07 -11.13 8.81
CA LYS A 17 -0.82 -11.51 10.20
C LYS A 17 0.06 -10.46 10.92
N ALA A 18 1.08 -9.96 10.26
CA ALA A 18 1.99 -8.96 10.81
C ALA A 18 1.26 -7.64 11.14
N ILE A 19 0.32 -7.19 10.32
CA ILE A 19 -0.49 -6.01 10.60
C ILE A 19 -1.26 -6.17 11.92
N GLY A 20 -1.85 -7.33 12.19
CA GLY A 20 -2.56 -7.60 13.43
C GLY A 20 -1.66 -7.62 14.68
N LEU A 21 -0.34 -7.85 14.53
CA LEU A 21 0.62 -7.73 15.62
C LEU A 21 0.98 -6.26 15.91
N ILE A 22 1.05 -5.42 14.88
CA ILE A 22 1.38 -3.99 14.99
C ILE A 22 0.15 -3.20 15.45
N PHE A 23 -1.02 -3.55 14.93
CA PHE A 23 -2.31 -2.92 15.22
C PHE A 23 -3.27 -3.97 15.83
N PRO A 24 -3.21 -4.24 17.13
CA PRO A 24 -4.00 -5.30 17.79
C PRO A 24 -5.51 -5.14 17.61
N GLU A 25 -5.99 -3.90 17.44
CA GLU A 25 -7.40 -3.59 17.18
C GLU A 25 -7.92 -4.13 15.83
N LEU A 26 -7.01 -4.47 14.91
CA LEU A 26 -7.33 -5.08 13.62
C LEU A 26 -7.28 -6.62 13.66
N GLN A 27 -6.91 -7.21 14.80
CA GLN A 27 -6.86 -8.66 14.93
C GLN A 27 -8.26 -9.27 14.72
N GLY A 28 -8.36 -10.23 13.81
CA GLY A 28 -9.64 -10.85 13.42
C GLY A 28 -10.52 -9.99 12.50
N ARG A 29 -10.12 -8.75 12.20
CA ARG A 29 -10.82 -7.84 11.29
C ARG A 29 -10.13 -7.66 9.95
N LEU A 30 -8.87 -8.08 9.85
CA LEU A 30 -8.06 -8.02 8.64
C LEU A 30 -7.74 -9.43 8.19
N ASN A 31 -7.91 -9.69 6.91
CA ASN A 31 -7.46 -10.91 6.26
C ASN A 31 -6.96 -10.58 4.85
N GLY A 32 -6.16 -11.45 4.28
CA GLY A 32 -5.65 -11.27 2.94
C GLY A 32 -4.78 -12.41 2.46
N HIS A 33 -4.56 -12.42 1.16
CA HIS A 33 -3.65 -13.33 0.48
C HIS A 33 -2.89 -12.56 -0.59
N ALA A 34 -1.83 -13.16 -1.10
CA ALA A 34 -1.11 -12.61 -2.24
C ALA A 34 -1.47 -13.37 -3.51
N VAL A 35 -1.44 -12.69 -4.64
CA VAL A 35 -1.46 -13.30 -5.97
C VAL A 35 -0.13 -12.99 -6.64
N ARG A 36 0.66 -14.03 -6.87
CA ARG A 36 1.92 -13.88 -7.60
C ARG A 36 1.63 -13.74 -9.09
N VAL A 37 2.28 -12.77 -9.70
CA VAL A 37 2.15 -12.43 -11.12
C VAL A 37 3.52 -12.50 -11.80
N PRO A 38 3.58 -12.73 -13.12
CA PRO A 38 4.84 -12.87 -13.85
C PRO A 38 5.47 -11.50 -14.19
N LEU A 39 5.67 -10.66 -13.17
CA LEU A 39 6.34 -9.36 -13.28
C LEU A 39 7.67 -9.39 -12.53
N PRO A 40 8.71 -8.73 -13.06
CA PRO A 40 10.03 -8.70 -12.40
C PRO A 40 10.00 -7.95 -11.07
N ASN A 41 9.34 -6.81 -11.02
CA ASN A 41 9.28 -5.91 -9.87
C ASN A 41 8.00 -5.07 -9.91
N ALA A 42 7.77 -4.32 -8.85
CA ALA A 42 6.58 -3.58 -8.49
C ALA A 42 5.37 -4.47 -8.12
N SER A 43 4.56 -3.94 -7.25
CA SER A 43 3.45 -4.66 -6.64
C SER A 43 2.23 -3.75 -6.47
N LEU A 44 1.08 -4.39 -6.35
CA LEU A 44 -0.19 -3.73 -6.08
C LEU A 44 -0.81 -4.31 -4.81
N THR A 45 -1.19 -3.44 -3.89
CA THR A 45 -2.13 -3.78 -2.83
C THR A 45 -3.54 -3.41 -3.29
N ASP A 46 -4.41 -4.40 -3.37
CA ASP A 46 -5.85 -4.25 -3.56
C ASP A 46 -6.52 -4.39 -2.18
N ALA A 47 -7.02 -3.30 -1.65
CA ALA A 47 -7.59 -3.26 -0.30
C ALA A 47 -9.06 -2.85 -0.33
N VAL A 48 -9.89 -3.63 0.38
CA VAL A 48 -11.31 -3.37 0.56
C VAL A 48 -11.59 -3.13 2.04
N PHE A 49 -12.32 -2.06 2.34
CA PHE A 49 -12.66 -1.66 3.70
C PHE A 49 -14.17 -1.49 3.83
N GLU A 50 -14.72 -1.97 4.93
CA GLU A 50 -16.06 -1.59 5.38
C GLU A 50 -15.91 -0.42 6.36
N LEU A 51 -16.44 0.75 5.98
CA LEU A 51 -16.29 1.99 6.74
C LEU A 51 -17.46 2.17 7.71
N ARG A 52 -17.19 2.83 8.83
CA ARG A 52 -18.21 3.13 9.85
C ARG A 52 -19.19 4.25 9.45
N ARG A 53 -18.85 5.05 8.45
CA ARG A 53 -19.68 6.14 7.92
C ARG A 53 -19.65 6.13 6.39
N SER A 54 -20.66 6.71 5.81
CA SER A 54 -20.69 6.95 4.37
C SER A 54 -19.63 7.99 3.97
N VAL A 55 -19.00 7.74 2.83
CA VAL A 55 -18.01 8.61 2.21
C VAL A 55 -18.24 8.67 0.70
N THR A 56 -17.64 9.67 0.07
CA THR A 56 -17.53 9.77 -1.39
C THR A 56 -16.10 9.46 -1.85
N VAL A 57 -15.93 9.09 -3.12
CA VAL A 57 -14.61 8.93 -3.74
C VAL A 57 -13.78 10.20 -3.59
N ALA A 58 -14.40 11.37 -3.77
CA ALA A 58 -13.71 12.66 -3.67
C ALA A 58 -13.16 12.90 -2.25
N GLU A 59 -13.95 12.64 -1.19
CA GLU A 59 -13.49 12.75 0.21
C GLU A 59 -12.31 11.83 0.50
N VAL A 60 -12.38 10.58 0.04
CA VAL A 60 -11.32 9.60 0.24
C VAL A 60 -10.03 10.04 -0.46
N ASN A 61 -10.13 10.41 -1.73
CA ASN A 61 -8.98 10.84 -2.51
C ASN A 61 -8.35 12.13 -1.95
N GLN A 62 -9.16 13.07 -1.50
CA GLN A 62 -8.69 14.27 -0.83
C GLN A 62 -7.94 13.95 0.47
N ALA A 63 -8.45 13.01 1.28
CA ALA A 63 -7.79 12.59 2.51
C ALA A 63 -6.42 11.96 2.24
N PHE A 64 -6.31 11.08 1.23
CA PHE A 64 -5.03 10.49 0.84
C PHE A 64 -4.07 11.54 0.27
N ALA A 65 -4.54 12.44 -0.57
CA ALA A 65 -3.70 13.52 -1.11
C ALA A 65 -3.18 14.43 -0.01
N ALA A 66 -4.02 14.79 0.97
CA ALA A 66 -3.62 15.60 2.12
C ALA A 66 -2.58 14.88 2.99
N ALA A 67 -2.78 13.60 3.29
CA ALA A 67 -1.81 12.80 4.05
C ALA A 67 -0.46 12.69 3.32
N ALA A 68 -0.47 12.49 2.00
CA ALA A 68 0.73 12.41 1.17
C ALA A 68 1.52 13.73 1.11
N GLN A 69 0.86 14.87 1.26
CA GLN A 69 1.49 16.19 1.34
C GLN A 69 1.86 16.62 2.76
N GLY A 70 1.23 16.01 3.77
CA GLY A 70 1.40 16.28 5.19
C GLY A 70 2.29 15.27 5.91
N ASP A 71 1.75 14.64 6.95
CA ASP A 71 2.49 13.79 7.89
C ASP A 71 3.15 12.56 7.25
N LEU A 72 2.63 12.11 6.11
CA LEU A 72 3.18 10.96 5.37
C LEU A 72 3.99 11.39 4.13
N HIS A 73 4.42 12.64 4.08
CA HIS A 73 5.25 13.11 2.96
C HIS A 73 6.51 12.26 2.78
N GLY A 74 6.77 11.82 1.55
CA GLY A 74 7.89 10.93 1.22
C GLY A 74 7.67 9.44 1.58
N ILE A 75 6.60 9.12 2.32
CA ILE A 75 6.22 7.74 2.69
C ILE A 75 5.01 7.27 1.88
N LEU A 76 3.97 8.09 1.84
CA LEU A 76 2.77 7.89 1.03
C LEU A 76 2.82 8.78 -0.21
N GLY A 77 2.38 8.26 -1.34
CA GLY A 77 2.09 9.02 -2.54
C GLY A 77 0.61 9.01 -2.89
N TYR A 78 0.19 9.97 -3.68
CA TYR A 78 -1.13 10.01 -4.33
C TYR A 78 -0.92 10.35 -5.80
N GLU A 79 -1.50 9.55 -6.69
CA GLU A 79 -1.38 9.73 -8.14
C GLU A 79 -2.78 9.90 -8.77
N SER A 80 -2.93 10.91 -9.60
CA SER A 80 -4.17 11.21 -10.31
C SER A 80 -4.16 10.76 -11.77
N ARG A 81 -3.01 10.34 -12.28
CA ARG A 81 -2.86 9.85 -13.66
C ARG A 81 -3.06 8.34 -13.69
N PRO A 82 -3.53 7.77 -14.83
CA PRO A 82 -3.69 6.32 -14.99
C PRO A 82 -2.33 5.65 -15.27
N LEU A 83 -1.49 5.49 -14.24
CA LEU A 83 -0.20 4.83 -14.31
C LEU A 83 -0.32 3.34 -14.01
N VAL A 84 0.73 2.57 -14.33
CA VAL A 84 0.79 1.12 -14.18
C VAL A 84 2.03 0.68 -13.41
N SER A 85 2.14 -0.61 -13.08
CA SER A 85 3.17 -1.15 -12.20
C SER A 85 4.60 -0.74 -12.56
N VAL A 86 4.95 -0.69 -13.84
CA VAL A 86 6.31 -0.36 -14.28
C VAL A 86 6.72 1.09 -13.95
N ASP A 87 5.76 1.99 -13.84
CA ASP A 87 5.99 3.41 -13.50
C ASP A 87 6.42 3.60 -12.03
N TYR A 88 6.19 2.59 -11.19
CA TYR A 88 6.53 2.61 -9.77
C TYR A 88 7.79 1.82 -9.42
N VAL A 89 8.50 1.29 -10.40
CA VAL A 89 9.82 0.67 -10.20
C VAL A 89 10.81 1.73 -9.74
N ASN A 90 11.54 1.44 -8.66
CA ASN A 90 12.45 2.35 -7.95
C ASN A 90 11.77 3.54 -7.25
N ASP A 91 10.47 3.49 -7.01
CA ASP A 91 9.79 4.49 -6.17
C ASP A 91 10.18 4.27 -4.70
N PRO A 92 10.77 5.28 -4.02
CA PRO A 92 11.21 5.13 -2.63
C PRO A 92 10.06 5.18 -1.61
N ARG A 93 8.86 5.55 -2.01
CA ARG A 93 7.70 5.62 -1.12
C ARG A 93 7.22 4.22 -0.75
N SER A 94 6.62 4.09 0.43
CA SER A 94 6.07 2.82 0.90
C SER A 94 4.87 2.37 0.07
N CYS A 95 4.06 3.31 -0.38
CA CYS A 95 3.05 3.09 -1.42
C CYS A 95 2.56 4.40 -2.06
N VAL A 96 1.89 4.28 -3.20
CA VAL A 96 1.25 5.37 -3.94
C VAL A 96 -0.19 4.99 -4.21
N ILE A 97 -1.13 5.76 -3.69
CA ILE A 97 -2.56 5.54 -3.91
C ILE A 97 -2.91 5.88 -5.36
N ASP A 98 -3.58 4.96 -6.02
CA ASP A 98 -4.14 5.12 -7.35
C ASP A 98 -5.51 5.81 -7.23
N GLY A 99 -5.51 7.14 -7.36
CA GLY A 99 -6.73 7.93 -7.23
C GLY A 99 -7.83 7.59 -8.24
N PRO A 100 -7.52 7.40 -9.53
CA PRO A 100 -8.49 6.97 -10.54
C PRO A 100 -9.17 5.64 -10.24
N SER A 101 -8.50 4.72 -9.56
CA SER A 101 -9.02 3.39 -9.24
C SER A 101 -9.76 3.32 -7.90
N THR A 102 -9.87 4.42 -7.16
CA THR A 102 -10.64 4.46 -5.91
C THR A 102 -12.13 4.26 -6.19
N MET A 103 -12.76 3.32 -5.48
CA MET A 103 -14.19 3.02 -5.62
C MET A 103 -14.88 3.04 -4.26
N VAL A 104 -16.11 3.55 -4.24
CA VAL A 104 -17.01 3.48 -3.08
C VAL A 104 -18.33 2.86 -3.52
N VAL A 105 -18.74 1.77 -2.88
CA VAL A 105 -19.99 1.08 -3.11
C VAL A 105 -20.90 1.25 -1.89
N ASN A 106 -22.18 1.53 -2.11
CA ASN A 106 -23.18 1.75 -1.05
C ASN A 106 -22.76 2.79 0.00
N GLY A 107 -21.85 3.69 -0.34
CA GLY A 107 -21.36 4.74 0.55
C GLY A 107 -20.35 4.27 1.61
N SER A 108 -20.29 2.98 1.97
CA SER A 108 -19.45 2.48 3.06
C SER A 108 -18.39 1.45 2.65
N GLN A 109 -18.57 0.77 1.53
CA GLN A 109 -17.57 -0.18 1.06
C GLN A 109 -16.56 0.55 0.17
N LEU A 110 -15.37 0.78 0.71
CA LEU A 110 -14.26 1.44 0.03
C LEU A 110 -13.30 0.41 -0.56
N LYS A 111 -12.94 0.59 -1.82
CA LYS A 111 -11.85 -0.13 -2.46
C LYS A 111 -10.78 0.85 -2.93
N VAL A 112 -9.52 0.54 -2.61
CA VAL A 112 -8.35 1.33 -3.01
C VAL A 112 -7.27 0.45 -3.58
N TYR A 113 -6.54 0.98 -4.53
CA TYR A 113 -5.30 0.42 -5.03
C TYR A 113 -4.11 1.24 -4.53
N ALA A 114 -3.06 0.55 -4.10
CA ALA A 114 -1.81 1.17 -3.70
C ALA A 114 -0.65 0.45 -4.39
N TRP A 115 0.05 1.18 -5.25
CA TRP A 115 1.23 0.73 -5.95
C TRP A 115 2.48 0.86 -5.08
N TYR A 116 3.42 -0.05 -5.20
CA TYR A 116 4.70 0.03 -4.49
C TYR A 116 5.78 -0.80 -5.15
N ASP A 117 7.02 -0.35 -5.00
CA ASP A 117 8.19 -1.18 -5.24
C ASP A 117 8.50 -1.97 -3.96
N ASN A 118 8.32 -3.28 -4.00
CA ASN A 118 8.48 -4.14 -2.83
C ASN A 118 9.93 -4.25 -2.32
N GLU A 119 10.91 -3.87 -3.12
CA GLU A 119 12.33 -3.86 -2.75
C GLU A 119 12.78 -2.45 -2.36
N TRP A 120 12.56 -1.47 -3.22
CA TRP A 120 13.07 -0.12 -3.03
C TRP A 120 12.38 0.65 -1.92
N GLY A 121 11.06 0.53 -1.81
CA GLY A 121 10.28 1.16 -0.74
C GLY A 121 10.68 0.66 0.64
N TYR A 122 10.83 -0.66 0.81
CA TYR A 122 11.29 -1.26 2.07
C TYR A 122 12.72 -0.83 2.41
N SER A 123 13.65 -0.88 1.46
CA SER A 123 15.04 -0.47 1.66
C SER A 123 15.15 1.00 2.07
N SER A 124 14.31 1.86 1.48
CA SER A 124 14.22 3.28 1.84
C SER A 124 13.73 3.47 3.28
N ARG A 125 12.72 2.72 3.72
CA ARG A 125 12.24 2.76 5.13
C ARG A 125 13.29 2.24 6.11
N MET A 126 14.06 1.22 5.74
CA MET A 126 15.19 0.76 6.58
C MET A 126 16.25 1.84 6.75
N ALA A 127 16.61 2.56 5.69
CA ALA A 127 17.53 3.67 5.77
C ALA A 127 17.00 4.82 6.64
N ASP A 128 15.70 5.12 6.56
CA ASP A 128 15.06 6.13 7.41
C ASP A 128 15.06 5.71 8.88
N LEU A 129 14.82 4.42 9.17
CA LEU A 129 14.87 3.90 10.54
C LEU A 129 16.28 4.02 11.13
N VAL A 130 17.31 3.68 10.37
CA VAL A 130 18.71 3.86 10.81
C VAL A 130 19.00 5.31 11.15
N ARG A 131 18.60 6.25 10.28
CA ARG A 131 18.75 7.68 10.55
C ARG A 131 17.98 8.13 11.81
N HIS A 132 16.80 7.58 12.01
CA HIS A 132 15.98 7.89 13.17
C HIS A 132 16.65 7.43 14.49
N VAL A 133 17.13 6.19 14.52
CA VAL A 133 17.84 5.63 15.69
C VAL A 133 19.11 6.44 15.99
N ALA A 134 19.93 6.74 14.97
CA ALA A 134 21.15 7.53 15.15
C ALA A 134 20.86 8.90 15.82
N ARG A 135 19.78 9.58 15.45
CA ARG A 135 19.37 10.84 16.06
C ARG A 135 18.88 10.73 17.51
N LEU A 136 18.47 9.55 17.96
CA LEU A 136 18.09 9.31 19.36
C LEU A 136 19.31 9.18 20.25
N ASP A 137 20.41 8.61 19.73
CA ASP A 137 21.68 8.45 20.46
C ASP A 137 22.44 9.78 20.64
N GLU A 138 22.11 10.81 19.85
CA GLU A 138 22.70 12.15 19.95
C GLU A 138 22.03 13.05 21.03
N ARG A 139 20.99 12.56 21.71
CA ARG A 139 20.25 13.29 22.76
C ARG A 139 20.59 12.79 24.14
#